data_ec8d846d3465625b2c066385bf3310e1
#
_entry.id   ec8d846d3465625b2c066385bf3310e1
#
_cell.length_a   1.000
_cell.length_b   1.000
_cell.length_c   1.000
_cell.angle_alpha   90.00
_cell.angle_beta   90.00
_cell.angle_gamma   90.00
#
_symmetry.space_group_name_H-M   'P 1'
#
loop_
_entity.id
_entity.type
_entity.pdbx_description
1 polymer ?
#
loop_
_entity_poly.entity_id
_entity_poly.type
_entity_poly.pdbx_seq_one_letter_code
_entity_poly.pdbx_strand_id
1 'polypeptide(L)'
;MKRVVLLCFLLLSTWWNSAFSQPTLVLSTVDDFPPFNYMKDGALTGIDIDIVEEMAKRLSLDIKIVSAIWKGVMLQIKAGRVDGGFAAFLNQERQQFSLYTAPVHYEAMHLFVNQEKTFPFTSLRDLDGKVIGKESGAFISEAFQQAEDSKRFIVHEGINANNLKMLGLNRLDGVIGNLEVMQYHLKTLKLSQKIIPLVAIGKKQAAYLILSKESKYPNIQKLQQRIKNVLENMQIDGSYQRIANQHLMEEPD
;
A
#
# COMPACT_ATOMS: atom_id res chain seq x y z
N MET A 1 39.73 16.86 74.52
CA MET A 1 39.60 17.40 73.22
C MET A 1 39.16 16.24 72.28
N LYS A 2 37.86 16.11 71.98
CA LYS A 2 37.30 15.06 71.13
C LYS A 2 37.00 15.68 69.73
N ARG A 3 37.72 15.19 68.70
CA ARG A 3 37.45 15.58 67.29
C ARG A 3 36.25 14.80 66.78
N VAL A 4 35.16 15.47 66.45
CA VAL A 4 34.03 14.91 65.76
C VAL A 4 34.31 15.00 64.26
N VAL A 5 34.42 13.85 63.61
CA VAL A 5 34.54 13.73 62.15
C VAL A 5 33.13 13.63 61.58
N LEU A 6 32.68 14.64 60.86
CA LEU A 6 31.38 14.70 60.17
C LEU A 6 31.55 14.05 58.81
N LEU A 7 31.07 12.81 58.63
CA LEU A 7 31.00 12.13 57.34
C LEU A 7 29.77 12.65 56.56
N CYS A 8 30.01 13.51 55.58
CA CYS A 8 28.98 13.88 54.59
C CYS A 8 28.79 12.71 53.61
N PHE A 9 27.75 11.94 53.79
CA PHE A 9 27.27 10.99 52.79
C PHE A 9 26.62 11.77 51.65
N LEU A 10 27.37 12.01 50.56
CA LEU A 10 26.81 12.47 49.27
C LEU A 10 26.08 11.30 48.64
N LEU A 11 24.77 11.26 48.82
CA LEU A 11 23.86 10.40 48.05
C LEU A 11 23.81 10.93 46.60
N LEU A 12 24.69 10.42 45.76
CA LEU A 12 24.57 10.52 44.30
C LEU A 12 23.38 9.66 43.88
N SER A 13 22.20 10.28 43.84
CA SER A 13 21.05 9.72 43.18
C SER A 13 21.31 9.74 41.67
N THR A 14 21.92 8.67 41.15
CA THR A 14 21.95 8.40 39.74
C THR A 14 20.50 8.15 39.28
N TRP A 15 19.88 9.20 38.74
CA TRP A 15 18.67 9.04 37.99
C TRP A 15 19.02 8.22 36.76
N TRP A 16 18.76 6.93 36.82
CA TRP A 16 18.74 6.08 35.64
C TRP A 16 17.55 6.55 34.80
N ASN A 17 17.81 7.47 33.89
CA ASN A 17 16.91 7.69 32.76
C ASN A 17 16.94 6.37 31.96
N SER A 18 16.02 5.46 32.29
CA SER A 18 15.65 4.40 31.37
C SER A 18 15.10 5.10 30.15
N ALA A 19 15.94 5.30 29.14
CA ALA A 19 15.48 5.67 27.81
C ALA A 19 14.55 4.53 27.36
N PHE A 20 13.24 4.69 27.59
CA PHE A 20 12.24 3.84 26.97
C PHE A 20 12.42 4.03 25.47
N SER A 21 13.18 3.15 24.83
CA SER A 21 13.20 3.05 23.37
C SER A 21 11.76 2.90 22.93
N GLN A 22 11.29 3.85 22.15
CA GLN A 22 9.95 3.71 21.58
C GLN A 22 9.94 2.45 20.72
N PRO A 23 8.89 1.63 20.81
CA PRO A 23 8.80 0.44 19.97
C PRO A 23 8.76 0.86 18.50
N THR A 24 9.48 0.14 17.66
CA THR A 24 9.45 0.33 16.20
C THR A 24 8.11 -0.13 15.64
N LEU A 25 7.41 0.73 14.92
CA LEU A 25 6.19 0.40 14.19
C LEU A 25 6.55 -0.30 12.87
N VAL A 26 6.17 -1.55 12.71
CA VAL A 26 6.47 -2.34 11.50
C VAL A 26 5.30 -2.27 10.53
N LEU A 27 5.54 -1.69 9.35
CA LEU A 27 4.56 -1.56 8.27
C LEU A 27 4.97 -2.41 7.07
N SER A 28 4.00 -3.03 6.40
CA SER A 28 4.24 -3.85 5.21
C SER A 28 3.58 -3.25 3.96
N THR A 29 4.28 -3.34 2.82
CA THR A 29 3.76 -2.93 1.52
C THR A 29 4.31 -3.82 0.40
N VAL A 30 3.99 -3.53 -0.85
CA VAL A 30 4.60 -4.15 -2.03
C VAL A 30 5.86 -3.38 -2.47
N ASP A 31 6.68 -3.98 -3.30
CA ASP A 31 7.90 -3.37 -3.86
C ASP A 31 7.93 -3.36 -5.39
N ASP A 32 6.79 -3.60 -6.03
CA ASP A 32 6.59 -3.60 -7.48
C ASP A 32 5.30 -2.85 -7.87
N PHE A 33 5.12 -1.63 -7.32
CA PHE A 33 3.94 -0.80 -7.52
C PHE A 33 4.31 0.68 -7.81
N PRO A 34 5.14 0.95 -8.86
CA PRO A 34 5.55 2.32 -9.19
C PRO A 34 4.38 3.15 -9.73
N PRO A 35 4.33 4.46 -9.45
CA PRO A 35 5.31 5.27 -8.72
C PRO A 35 5.10 5.29 -7.19
N PHE A 36 4.21 4.46 -6.65
CA PHE A 36 3.80 4.52 -5.23
C PHE A 36 4.77 3.81 -4.29
N ASN A 37 5.11 2.53 -4.58
CA ASN A 37 5.99 1.69 -3.76
C ASN A 37 6.79 0.77 -4.66
N TYR A 38 8.08 0.98 -4.81
CA TYR A 38 8.91 0.15 -5.69
C TYR A 38 10.38 0.15 -5.28
N MET A 39 11.13 -0.82 -5.79
CA MET A 39 12.59 -0.87 -5.59
C MET A 39 13.29 -0.02 -6.64
N LYS A 40 14.16 0.90 -6.20
CA LYS A 40 15.09 1.67 -7.03
C LYS A 40 16.47 1.60 -6.37
N ASP A 41 17.51 1.19 -7.10
CA ASP A 41 18.89 1.09 -6.62
C ASP A 41 19.07 0.28 -5.31
N GLY A 42 18.24 -0.74 -5.12
CA GLY A 42 18.27 -1.59 -3.93
C GLY A 42 17.57 -1.03 -2.70
N ALA A 43 16.93 0.14 -2.80
CA ALA A 43 16.12 0.75 -1.75
C ALA A 43 14.64 0.79 -2.11
N LEU A 44 13.78 0.61 -1.11
CA LEU A 44 12.34 0.80 -1.27
C LEU A 44 12.04 2.30 -1.29
N THR A 45 11.35 2.77 -2.32
CA THR A 45 11.04 4.17 -2.57
C THR A 45 9.66 4.34 -3.16
N GLY A 46 9.21 5.58 -3.34
CA GLY A 46 7.96 5.94 -4.00
C GLY A 46 7.10 6.89 -3.18
N ILE A 47 6.02 7.35 -3.80
CA ILE A 47 5.13 8.37 -3.23
C ILE A 47 4.62 7.98 -1.85
N ASP A 48 4.14 6.75 -1.70
CA ASP A 48 3.57 6.30 -0.42
C ASP A 48 4.65 6.09 0.64
N ILE A 49 5.86 5.67 0.23
CA ILE A 49 7.00 5.53 1.15
C ILE A 49 7.31 6.87 1.79
N ASP A 50 7.51 7.91 0.98
CA ASP A 50 7.85 9.24 1.48
C ASP A 50 6.72 9.89 2.30
N ILE A 51 5.45 9.61 1.94
CA ILE A 51 4.29 10.03 2.74
C ILE A 51 4.29 9.37 4.11
N VAL A 52 4.56 8.07 4.18
CA VAL A 52 4.59 7.30 5.44
C VAL A 52 5.79 7.72 6.30
N GLU A 53 6.94 8.00 5.69
CA GLU A 53 8.13 8.50 6.39
C GLU A 53 7.91 9.92 6.95
N GLU A 54 7.31 10.83 6.17
CA GLU A 54 6.97 12.18 6.67
C GLU A 54 5.91 12.12 7.78
N MET A 55 4.92 11.26 7.67
CA MET A 55 3.96 10.99 8.74
C MET A 55 4.65 10.50 10.01
N ALA A 56 5.56 9.54 9.89
CA ALA A 56 6.31 9.00 11.03
C ALA A 56 7.18 10.08 11.69
N LYS A 57 7.86 10.90 10.89
CA LYS A 57 8.66 12.04 11.35
C LYS A 57 7.80 13.03 12.16
N ARG A 58 6.62 13.42 11.66
CA ARG A 58 5.70 14.34 12.37
C ARG A 58 5.19 13.79 13.69
N LEU A 59 5.05 12.47 13.77
CA LEU A 59 4.61 11.78 14.98
C LEU A 59 5.76 11.36 15.91
N SER A 60 7.02 11.59 15.50
CA SER A 60 8.23 11.10 16.18
C SER A 60 8.19 9.60 16.41
N LEU A 61 7.72 8.83 15.40
CA LEU A 61 7.67 7.37 15.44
C LEU A 61 8.94 6.79 14.83
N ASP A 62 9.47 5.73 15.45
CA ASP A 62 10.41 4.83 14.80
C ASP A 62 9.62 3.84 13.96
N ILE A 63 9.89 3.77 12.65
CA ILE A 63 9.21 2.88 11.72
C ILE A 63 10.17 1.96 10.99
N LYS A 64 9.68 0.79 10.63
CA LYS A 64 10.34 -0.13 9.70
C LYS A 64 9.35 -0.53 8.63
N ILE A 65 9.68 -0.27 7.36
CA ILE A 65 8.88 -0.72 6.22
C ILE A 65 9.51 -2.00 5.67
N VAL A 66 8.67 -3.03 5.47
CA VAL A 66 9.06 -4.31 4.87
C VAL A 66 8.19 -4.58 3.66
N SER A 67 8.71 -5.31 2.68
CA SER A 67 7.94 -5.65 1.48
C SER A 67 7.56 -7.13 1.41
N ALA A 68 6.44 -7.41 0.74
CA ALA A 68 5.97 -8.73 0.37
C ALA A 68 5.05 -8.62 -0.86
N ILE A 69 4.72 -9.73 -1.51
CA ILE A 69 3.62 -9.75 -2.48
C ILE A 69 2.30 -9.35 -1.79
N TRP A 70 1.40 -8.67 -2.50
CA TRP A 70 0.20 -8.07 -1.90
C TRP A 70 -0.63 -9.02 -1.02
N LYS A 71 -0.87 -10.24 -1.49
CA LYS A 71 -1.55 -11.27 -0.69
C LYS A 71 -0.81 -11.56 0.63
N GLY A 72 0.52 -11.57 0.59
CA GLY A 72 1.37 -11.74 1.77
C GLY A 72 1.26 -10.56 2.75
N VAL A 73 1.21 -9.31 2.24
CA VAL A 73 0.97 -8.10 3.04
C VAL A 73 -0.33 -8.24 3.83
N MET A 74 -1.44 -8.59 3.17
CA MET A 74 -2.73 -8.76 3.82
C MET A 74 -2.74 -9.87 4.87
N LEU A 75 -2.08 -10.99 4.59
CA LEU A 75 -1.96 -12.09 5.55
C LEU A 75 -1.11 -11.72 6.78
N GLN A 76 -0.05 -10.96 6.60
CA GLN A 76 0.80 -10.47 7.71
C GLN A 76 0.01 -9.52 8.62
N ILE A 77 -0.75 -8.57 8.04
CA ILE A 77 -1.59 -7.64 8.79
C ILE A 77 -2.70 -8.41 9.54
N LYS A 78 -3.41 -9.31 8.87
CA LYS A 78 -4.47 -10.14 9.47
C LYS A 78 -3.98 -10.97 10.65
N ALA A 79 -2.75 -11.46 10.57
CA ALA A 79 -2.13 -12.29 11.62
C ALA A 79 -1.38 -11.48 12.70
N GLY A 80 -1.35 -10.13 12.62
CA GLY A 80 -0.58 -9.29 13.55
C GLY A 80 0.93 -9.53 13.52
N ARG A 81 1.47 -10.04 12.41
CA ARG A 81 2.93 -10.24 12.21
C ARG A 81 3.65 -8.93 11.91
N VAL A 82 2.91 -7.96 11.41
CA VAL A 82 3.28 -6.55 11.25
C VAL A 82 2.20 -5.70 11.90
N ASP A 83 2.53 -4.46 12.26
CA ASP A 83 1.60 -3.55 12.93
C ASP A 83 0.59 -2.93 11.96
N GLY A 84 0.90 -2.92 10.68
CA GLY A 84 0.03 -2.38 9.65
C GLY A 84 0.63 -2.49 8.25
N GLY A 85 0.04 -1.74 7.33
CA GLY A 85 0.51 -1.59 5.95
C GLY A 85 -0.25 -0.49 5.23
N PHE A 86 0.07 -0.27 3.97
CA PHE A 86 -0.56 0.81 3.22
C PHE A 86 -0.84 0.42 1.76
N ALA A 87 -1.47 1.32 0.99
CA ALA A 87 -2.05 1.06 -0.33
C ALA A 87 -3.29 0.14 -0.31
N ALA A 88 -4.05 0.10 0.78
CA ALA A 88 -5.19 -0.80 0.94
C ALA A 88 -6.54 -0.14 0.62
N PHE A 89 -7.28 -0.66 -0.34
CA PHE A 89 -8.68 -0.28 -0.54
C PHE A 89 -9.55 -0.69 0.64
N LEU A 90 -10.55 0.15 0.93
CA LEU A 90 -11.57 -0.15 1.93
C LEU A 90 -12.49 -1.26 1.41
N ASN A 91 -12.64 -2.34 2.19
CA ASN A 91 -13.67 -3.35 1.98
C ASN A 91 -14.10 -3.99 3.31
N GLN A 92 -15.22 -4.71 3.30
CA GLN A 92 -15.80 -5.28 4.52
C GLN A 92 -14.93 -6.35 5.16
N GLU A 93 -14.28 -7.21 4.37
CA GLU A 93 -13.38 -8.24 4.88
C GLU A 93 -12.20 -7.63 5.65
N ARG A 94 -11.52 -6.64 5.04
CA ARG A 94 -10.36 -5.99 5.65
C ARG A 94 -10.72 -5.23 6.92
N GLN A 95 -11.92 -4.64 6.99
CA GLN A 95 -12.42 -3.96 8.20
C GLN A 95 -12.55 -4.91 9.41
N GLN A 96 -12.69 -6.20 9.19
CA GLN A 96 -12.77 -7.18 10.29
C GLN A 96 -11.47 -7.28 11.07
N PHE A 97 -10.31 -7.17 10.39
CA PHE A 97 -9.00 -7.37 11.00
C PHE A 97 -8.11 -6.13 11.04
N SER A 98 -8.55 -5.00 10.45
CA SER A 98 -7.74 -3.78 10.41
C SER A 98 -8.50 -2.51 10.82
N LEU A 99 -7.73 -1.52 11.27
CA LEU A 99 -8.16 -0.17 11.60
C LEU A 99 -7.69 0.75 10.47
N TYR A 100 -8.62 1.41 9.81
CA TYR A 100 -8.33 2.35 8.72
C TYR A 100 -7.94 3.71 9.27
N THR A 101 -6.93 4.35 8.67
CA THR A 101 -6.51 5.71 9.02
C THR A 101 -7.03 6.72 7.97
N ALA A 102 -6.14 7.32 7.17
CA ALA A 102 -6.48 8.18 6.05
C ALA A 102 -5.83 7.66 4.76
N PRO A 103 -6.30 8.09 3.59
CA PRO A 103 -5.71 7.71 2.30
C PRO A 103 -4.24 8.14 2.20
N VAL A 104 -3.42 7.27 1.62
CA VAL A 104 -2.06 7.59 1.19
C VAL A 104 -2.02 8.00 -0.29
N HIS A 105 -2.92 7.47 -1.11
CA HIS A 105 -3.16 7.94 -2.47
C HIS A 105 -4.57 7.60 -2.94
N TYR A 106 -4.87 7.95 -4.19
CA TYR A 106 -6.13 7.59 -4.86
C TYR A 106 -5.81 6.98 -6.22
N GLU A 107 -6.47 5.88 -6.56
CA GLU A 107 -6.21 5.16 -7.80
C GLU A 107 -7.49 4.77 -8.54
N ALA A 108 -7.39 4.64 -9.86
CA ALA A 108 -8.44 4.12 -10.72
C ALA A 108 -7.97 2.81 -11.35
N MET A 109 -8.79 1.78 -11.20
CA MET A 109 -8.54 0.49 -11.83
C MET A 109 -9.02 0.52 -13.28
N HIS A 110 -8.19 0.06 -14.21
CA HIS A 110 -8.52 0.00 -15.64
C HIS A 110 -8.48 -1.44 -16.13
N LEU A 111 -9.28 -1.72 -17.14
CA LEU A 111 -9.19 -2.95 -17.91
C LEU A 111 -8.18 -2.74 -19.04
N PHE A 112 -7.17 -3.61 -19.08
CA PHE A 112 -6.17 -3.67 -20.17
C PHE A 112 -6.48 -4.85 -21.06
N VAL A 113 -6.38 -4.65 -22.37
CA VAL A 113 -6.66 -5.66 -23.39
C VAL A 113 -5.56 -5.70 -24.45
N ASN A 114 -5.41 -6.83 -25.12
CA ASN A 114 -4.60 -6.90 -26.32
C ASN A 114 -5.27 -6.11 -27.45
N GLN A 115 -4.55 -5.17 -28.06
CA GLN A 115 -5.06 -4.30 -29.12
C GLN A 115 -5.66 -5.08 -30.32
N GLU A 116 -5.10 -6.25 -30.64
CA GLU A 116 -5.57 -7.11 -31.73
C GLU A 116 -6.82 -7.92 -31.37
N LYS A 117 -7.17 -8.01 -30.06
CA LYS A 117 -8.31 -8.78 -29.53
C LYS A 117 -9.17 -7.96 -28.59
N THR A 118 -9.31 -6.69 -28.88
CA THR A 118 -10.18 -5.81 -28.11
C THR A 118 -11.65 -6.21 -28.23
N PHE A 119 -12.42 -5.89 -27.22
CA PHE A 119 -13.88 -6.09 -27.20
C PHE A 119 -14.56 -4.85 -26.58
N PRO A 120 -15.85 -4.60 -26.90
CA PRO A 120 -16.59 -3.54 -26.26
C PRO A 120 -16.66 -3.75 -24.74
N PHE A 121 -16.36 -2.70 -23.98
CA PHE A 121 -16.45 -2.74 -22.52
C PHE A 121 -17.17 -1.49 -22.00
N THR A 122 -18.37 -1.70 -21.48
CA THR A 122 -19.23 -0.66 -20.91
C THR A 122 -19.66 -1.00 -19.48
N SER A 123 -19.61 -2.28 -19.13
CA SER A 123 -19.99 -2.80 -17.83
C SER A 123 -19.30 -4.13 -17.52
N LEU A 124 -19.36 -4.57 -16.26
CA LEU A 124 -18.83 -5.88 -15.86
C LEU A 124 -19.53 -7.07 -16.53
N ARG A 125 -20.69 -6.87 -17.19
CA ARG A 125 -21.35 -7.91 -18.00
C ARG A 125 -20.55 -8.27 -19.25
N ASP A 126 -19.79 -7.34 -19.77
CA ASP A 126 -18.97 -7.54 -20.96
C ASP A 126 -17.75 -8.47 -20.70
N LEU A 127 -17.50 -8.80 -19.41
CA LEU A 127 -16.51 -9.79 -19.00
C LEU A 127 -17.06 -11.22 -18.94
N ASP A 128 -18.36 -11.44 -19.15
CA ASP A 128 -18.97 -12.77 -19.04
C ASP A 128 -18.27 -13.77 -19.97
N GLY A 129 -17.89 -14.92 -19.40
CA GLY A 129 -17.18 -16.01 -20.08
C GLY A 129 -15.69 -15.75 -20.40
N LYS A 130 -15.13 -14.58 -20.02
CA LYS A 130 -13.72 -14.23 -20.26
C LYS A 130 -12.80 -14.69 -19.14
N VAL A 131 -11.50 -14.73 -19.44
CA VAL A 131 -10.44 -14.98 -18.47
C VAL A 131 -9.73 -13.66 -18.15
N ILE A 132 -9.91 -13.17 -16.93
CA ILE A 132 -9.44 -11.87 -16.48
C ILE A 132 -8.33 -12.01 -15.46
N GLY A 133 -7.16 -11.42 -15.73
CA GLY A 133 -6.05 -11.36 -14.78
C GLY A 133 -6.25 -10.23 -13.77
N LYS A 134 -5.90 -10.48 -12.51
CA LYS A 134 -5.74 -9.45 -11.46
C LYS A 134 -4.56 -9.80 -10.55
N GLU A 135 -4.06 -8.83 -9.82
CA GLU A 135 -3.05 -9.08 -8.80
C GLU A 135 -3.62 -9.97 -7.68
N SER A 136 -2.80 -10.93 -7.21
CA SER A 136 -3.21 -11.88 -6.17
C SER A 136 -3.58 -11.16 -4.87
N GLY A 137 -4.83 -11.36 -4.42
CA GLY A 137 -5.39 -10.71 -3.24
C GLY A 137 -5.85 -9.26 -3.46
N ALA A 138 -5.77 -8.73 -4.70
CA ALA A 138 -6.30 -7.40 -5.01
C ALA A 138 -7.83 -7.39 -4.93
N PHE A 139 -8.37 -6.38 -4.25
CA PHE A 139 -9.78 -6.03 -4.28
C PHE A 139 -10.00 -4.98 -5.37
N ILE A 140 -10.93 -5.21 -6.27
CA ILE A 140 -11.25 -4.29 -7.37
C ILE A 140 -12.44 -3.39 -6.99
N SER A 141 -13.57 -4.02 -6.67
CA SER A 141 -14.78 -3.38 -6.15
C SER A 141 -15.74 -4.45 -5.64
N GLU A 142 -16.73 -4.06 -4.83
CA GLU A 142 -17.78 -4.97 -4.38
C GLU A 142 -18.54 -5.59 -5.56
N ALA A 143 -18.85 -4.79 -6.59
CA ALA A 143 -19.56 -5.28 -7.79
C ALA A 143 -18.70 -6.31 -8.58
N PHE A 144 -17.37 -6.10 -8.65
CA PHE A 144 -16.47 -7.06 -9.27
C PHE A 144 -16.42 -8.36 -8.47
N GLN A 145 -16.31 -8.26 -7.14
CA GLN A 145 -16.29 -9.43 -6.26
C GLN A 145 -17.57 -10.25 -6.38
N GLN A 146 -18.74 -9.61 -6.39
CA GLN A 146 -20.03 -10.29 -6.59
C GLN A 146 -20.11 -11.01 -7.95
N ALA A 147 -19.56 -10.41 -9.01
CA ALA A 147 -19.53 -11.02 -10.34
C ALA A 147 -18.55 -12.21 -10.40
N GLU A 148 -17.40 -12.12 -9.72
CA GLU A 148 -16.41 -13.20 -9.55
C GLU A 148 -17.03 -14.37 -8.76
N ASP A 149 -17.65 -14.10 -7.63
CA ASP A 149 -18.32 -15.13 -6.78
C ASP A 149 -19.45 -15.84 -7.52
N SER A 150 -20.15 -15.11 -8.41
CA SER A 150 -21.19 -15.66 -9.29
C SER A 150 -20.62 -16.40 -10.52
N LYS A 151 -19.29 -16.53 -10.63
CA LYS A 151 -18.58 -17.23 -11.73
C LYS A 151 -18.96 -16.75 -13.12
N ARG A 152 -19.24 -15.46 -13.26
CA ARG A 152 -19.59 -14.85 -14.56
C ARG A 152 -18.41 -14.87 -15.52
N PHE A 153 -17.20 -14.75 -14.99
CA PHE A 153 -15.91 -14.85 -15.68
C PHE A 153 -14.91 -15.62 -14.83
N ILE A 154 -13.81 -16.01 -15.43
CA ILE A 154 -12.70 -16.71 -14.74
C ILE A 154 -11.68 -15.67 -14.30
N VAL A 155 -11.28 -15.66 -13.04
CA VAL A 155 -10.20 -14.81 -12.53
C VAL A 155 -8.92 -15.61 -12.45
N HIS A 156 -7.87 -15.07 -13.07
CA HIS A 156 -6.49 -15.53 -12.92
C HIS A 156 -5.76 -14.58 -11.95
N GLU A 157 -5.41 -15.07 -10.78
CA GLU A 157 -4.61 -14.33 -9.81
C GLU A 157 -3.10 -14.53 -10.07
N GLY A 158 -2.36 -13.43 -10.20
CA GLY A 158 -0.92 -13.44 -10.42
C GLY A 158 -0.29 -12.09 -10.08
N ILE A 159 1.02 -11.94 -10.32
CA ILE A 159 1.67 -10.63 -10.28
C ILE A 159 1.41 -9.87 -11.59
N ASN A 160 1.32 -8.54 -11.51
CA ASN A 160 0.95 -7.68 -12.63
C ASN A 160 1.81 -7.91 -13.89
N ALA A 161 3.12 -7.97 -13.74
CA ALA A 161 4.04 -8.18 -14.86
C ALA A 161 3.79 -9.52 -15.60
N ASN A 162 3.48 -10.60 -14.86
CA ASN A 162 3.17 -11.90 -15.48
C ASN A 162 1.80 -11.89 -16.15
N ASN A 163 0.80 -11.28 -15.53
CA ASN A 163 -0.53 -11.12 -16.13
C ASN A 163 -0.45 -10.36 -17.46
N LEU A 164 0.33 -9.28 -17.53
CA LEU A 164 0.55 -8.54 -18.78
C LEU A 164 1.26 -9.39 -19.85
N LYS A 165 2.26 -10.20 -19.49
CA LYS A 165 2.89 -11.15 -20.43
C LYS A 165 1.87 -12.17 -20.95
N MET A 166 1.02 -12.71 -20.08
CA MET A 166 -0.03 -13.66 -20.48
C MET A 166 -1.05 -13.01 -21.40
N LEU A 167 -1.47 -11.76 -21.11
CA LEU A 167 -2.34 -10.98 -21.98
C LEU A 167 -1.70 -10.75 -23.36
N GLY A 168 -0.43 -10.37 -23.39
CA GLY A 168 0.33 -10.21 -24.64
C GLY A 168 0.44 -11.49 -25.47
N LEU A 169 0.34 -12.66 -24.84
CA LEU A 169 0.31 -13.98 -25.48
C LEU A 169 -1.11 -14.50 -25.75
N ASN A 170 -2.14 -13.68 -25.55
CA ASN A 170 -3.56 -14.04 -25.67
C ASN A 170 -3.99 -15.24 -24.80
N ARG A 171 -3.36 -15.42 -23.63
CA ARG A 171 -3.73 -16.41 -22.62
C ARG A 171 -4.74 -15.87 -21.61
N LEU A 172 -4.92 -14.55 -21.57
CA LEU A 172 -5.95 -13.83 -20.85
C LEU A 172 -6.69 -12.95 -21.85
N ASP A 173 -7.96 -12.69 -21.60
CA ASP A 173 -8.78 -11.78 -22.42
C ASP A 173 -8.62 -10.33 -21.96
N GLY A 174 -8.31 -10.12 -20.67
CA GLY A 174 -8.04 -8.82 -20.10
C GLY A 174 -7.25 -8.93 -18.81
N VAL A 175 -6.68 -7.81 -18.38
CA VAL A 175 -6.02 -7.67 -17.07
C VAL A 175 -6.53 -6.39 -16.40
N ILE A 176 -6.87 -6.47 -15.12
CA ILE A 176 -7.31 -5.31 -14.35
C ILE A 176 -6.19 -4.87 -13.42
N GLY A 177 -5.88 -3.57 -13.42
CA GLY A 177 -4.89 -2.98 -12.55
C GLY A 177 -4.93 -1.45 -12.53
N ASN A 178 -4.12 -0.87 -11.65
CA ASN A 178 -3.91 0.58 -11.58
C ASN A 178 -3.28 1.09 -12.87
N LEU A 179 -3.76 2.24 -13.38
CA LEU A 179 -3.33 2.77 -14.68
C LEU A 179 -1.83 3.05 -14.71
N GLU A 180 -1.33 3.79 -13.75
CA GLU A 180 0.06 4.24 -13.67
C GLU A 180 1.02 3.05 -13.54
N VAL A 181 0.71 2.13 -12.64
CA VAL A 181 1.49 0.90 -12.41
C VAL A 181 1.55 0.04 -13.67
N MET A 182 0.40 -0.17 -14.30
CA MET A 182 0.36 -0.99 -15.52
C MET A 182 1.11 -0.33 -16.68
N GLN A 183 1.02 0.98 -16.85
CA GLN A 183 1.76 1.71 -17.87
C GLN A 183 3.28 1.58 -17.67
N TYR A 184 3.75 1.65 -16.43
CA TYR A 184 5.16 1.39 -16.11
C TYR A 184 5.57 -0.02 -16.53
N HIS A 185 4.82 -1.04 -16.13
CA HIS A 185 5.12 -2.42 -16.52
C HIS A 185 5.05 -2.63 -18.05
N LEU A 186 4.09 -2.02 -18.74
CA LEU A 186 4.01 -2.10 -20.20
C LEU A 186 5.24 -1.51 -20.88
N LYS A 187 5.75 -0.35 -20.40
CA LYS A 187 6.99 0.26 -20.89
C LYS A 187 8.17 -0.68 -20.65
N THR A 188 8.36 -1.16 -19.43
CA THR A 188 9.46 -2.04 -19.04
C THR A 188 9.45 -3.37 -19.79
N LEU A 189 8.27 -3.96 -20.02
CA LEU A 189 8.10 -5.20 -20.75
C LEU A 189 8.08 -5.04 -22.27
N LYS A 190 8.16 -3.81 -22.78
CA LYS A 190 8.03 -3.46 -24.22
C LYS A 190 6.71 -3.93 -24.83
N LEU A 191 5.63 -3.88 -24.06
CA LEU A 191 4.27 -4.28 -24.46
C LEU A 191 3.33 -3.11 -24.75
N SER A 192 3.78 -1.85 -24.64
CA SER A 192 2.96 -0.64 -24.79
C SER A 192 2.27 -0.50 -26.16
N GLN A 193 2.86 -1.11 -27.22
CA GLN A 193 2.27 -1.12 -28.56
C GLN A 193 1.28 -2.26 -28.78
N LYS A 194 1.19 -3.19 -27.84
CA LYS A 194 0.38 -4.41 -27.97
C LYS A 194 -0.81 -4.43 -27.02
N ILE A 195 -0.68 -3.81 -25.86
CA ILE A 195 -1.67 -3.80 -24.80
C ILE A 195 -2.09 -2.37 -24.54
N ILE A 196 -3.39 -2.13 -24.56
CA ILE A 196 -3.98 -0.80 -24.35
C ILE A 196 -4.93 -0.81 -23.15
N PRO A 197 -5.01 0.30 -22.39
CA PRO A 197 -6.06 0.48 -21.41
C PRO A 197 -7.38 0.79 -22.12
N LEU A 198 -8.46 0.21 -21.61
CA LEU A 198 -9.82 0.64 -21.88
C LEU A 198 -10.27 1.64 -20.81
N VAL A 199 -11.59 1.78 -20.60
CA VAL A 199 -12.14 2.68 -19.59
C VAL A 199 -11.84 2.18 -18.16
N ALA A 200 -11.91 3.11 -17.21
CA ALA A 200 -11.79 2.78 -15.80
C ALA A 200 -12.95 1.89 -15.32
N ILE A 201 -12.64 0.96 -14.44
CA ILE A 201 -13.62 0.09 -13.76
C ILE A 201 -14.06 0.78 -12.47
N GLY A 202 -15.24 1.36 -12.49
CA GLY A 202 -15.79 2.08 -11.35
C GLY A 202 -15.18 3.47 -11.16
N LYS A 203 -15.28 3.98 -9.94
CA LYS A 203 -14.76 5.29 -9.55
C LYS A 203 -13.35 5.17 -9.01
N LYS A 204 -12.62 6.29 -9.05
CA LYS A 204 -11.34 6.44 -8.33
C LYS A 204 -11.55 6.13 -6.84
N GLN A 205 -10.72 5.28 -6.28
CA GLN A 205 -10.81 4.78 -4.92
C GLN A 205 -9.64 5.28 -4.08
N ALA A 206 -9.89 5.47 -2.79
CA ALA A 206 -8.85 5.81 -1.83
C ALA A 206 -8.11 4.54 -1.39
N ALA A 207 -6.79 4.60 -1.40
CA ALA A 207 -5.89 3.60 -0.85
C ALA A 207 -5.36 4.09 0.51
N TYR A 208 -5.55 3.31 1.55
CA TYR A 208 -5.35 3.72 2.94
C TYR A 208 -4.10 3.11 3.56
N LEU A 209 -3.56 3.80 4.56
CA LEU A 209 -2.78 3.16 5.60
C LEU A 209 -3.75 2.49 6.58
N ILE A 210 -3.49 1.21 6.88
CA ILE A 210 -4.28 0.40 7.81
C ILE A 210 -3.39 -0.20 8.89
N LEU A 211 -3.90 -0.31 10.12
CA LEU A 211 -3.22 -0.96 11.23
C LEU A 211 -3.91 -2.27 11.57
N SER A 212 -3.13 -3.28 11.96
CA SER A 212 -3.66 -4.56 12.41
C SER A 212 -4.39 -4.42 13.75
N LYS A 213 -5.57 -5.00 13.89
CA LYS A 213 -6.25 -5.13 15.18
C LYS A 213 -5.52 -6.11 16.12
N GLU A 214 -4.73 -7.02 15.56
CA GLU A 214 -3.92 -8.01 16.27
C GLU A 214 -2.48 -7.49 16.56
N SER A 215 -2.18 -6.22 16.23
CA SER A 215 -0.89 -5.61 16.52
C SER A 215 -0.62 -5.56 18.02
N LYS A 216 0.64 -5.84 18.38
CA LYS A 216 1.14 -5.72 19.75
C LYS A 216 1.72 -4.32 20.05
N TYR A 217 1.66 -3.41 19.08
CA TYR A 217 2.11 -2.04 19.27
C TYR A 217 1.26 -1.34 20.34
N PRO A 218 1.87 -0.62 21.31
CA PRO A 218 1.13 -0.02 22.41
C PRO A 218 0.07 0.98 21.94
N ASN A 219 -1.15 0.87 22.47
CA ASN A 219 -2.26 1.79 22.23
C ASN A 219 -2.58 1.98 20.74
N ILE A 220 -2.63 0.88 19.96
CA ILE A 220 -2.79 0.89 18.50
C ILE A 220 -4.02 1.71 18.02
N GLN A 221 -5.15 1.71 18.77
CA GLN A 221 -6.33 2.52 18.44
C GLN A 221 -6.05 4.03 18.58
N LYS A 222 -5.31 4.44 19.62
CA LYS A 222 -4.90 5.83 19.80
C LYS A 222 -3.89 6.24 18.73
N LEU A 223 -2.99 5.33 18.37
CA LEU A 223 -2.05 5.55 17.27
C LEU A 223 -2.77 5.72 15.94
N GLN A 224 -3.77 4.88 15.64
CA GLN A 224 -4.60 4.99 14.44
C GLN A 224 -5.19 6.39 14.28
N GLN A 225 -5.75 6.96 15.34
CA GLN A 225 -6.32 8.31 15.28
C GLN A 225 -5.25 9.39 15.07
N ARG A 226 -4.07 9.26 15.70
CA ARG A 226 -2.96 10.19 15.51
C ARG A 226 -2.43 10.16 14.06
N ILE A 227 -2.25 8.97 13.50
CA ILE A 227 -1.84 8.77 12.09
C ILE A 227 -2.88 9.38 11.16
N LYS A 228 -4.17 9.09 11.37
CA LYS A 228 -5.26 9.67 10.58
C LYS A 228 -5.18 11.19 10.55
N ASN A 229 -5.11 11.84 11.70
CA ASN A 229 -5.06 13.30 11.81
C ASN A 229 -3.84 13.90 11.09
N VAL A 230 -2.66 13.27 11.20
CA VAL A 230 -1.45 13.74 10.53
C VAL A 230 -1.56 13.61 9.02
N LEU A 231 -2.02 12.46 8.50
CA LEU A 231 -2.19 12.27 7.06
C LEU A 231 -3.23 13.25 6.48
N GLU A 232 -4.35 13.49 7.17
CA GLU A 232 -5.35 14.50 6.78
C GLU A 232 -4.74 15.91 6.76
N ASN A 233 -3.93 16.27 7.77
CA ASN A 233 -3.23 17.56 7.80
C ASN A 233 -2.20 17.68 6.66
N MET A 234 -1.49 16.62 6.30
CA MET A 234 -0.54 16.61 5.17
C MET A 234 -1.24 16.85 3.82
N GLN A 235 -2.49 16.43 3.67
CA GLN A 235 -3.30 16.77 2.48
C GLN A 235 -3.64 18.26 2.46
N ILE A 236 -3.99 18.85 3.61
CA ILE A 236 -4.40 20.26 3.73
C ILE A 236 -3.21 21.21 3.57
N ASP A 237 -2.05 20.90 4.16
CA ASP A 237 -0.87 21.77 4.15
C ASP A 237 -0.04 21.68 2.85
N GLY A 238 -0.47 20.85 1.90
CA GLY A 238 0.17 20.66 0.60
C GLY A 238 1.44 19.79 0.62
N SER A 239 1.82 19.20 1.75
CA SER A 239 2.98 18.30 1.85
C SER A 239 2.82 17.09 0.95
N TYR A 240 1.59 16.56 0.90
CA TYR A 240 1.22 15.45 0.05
C TYR A 240 1.48 15.73 -1.44
N GLN A 241 1.04 16.89 -1.92
CA GLN A 241 1.22 17.28 -3.31
C GLN A 241 2.70 17.53 -3.64
N ARG A 242 3.47 18.10 -2.69
CA ARG A 242 4.92 18.28 -2.88
C ARG A 242 5.65 16.96 -3.05
N ILE A 243 5.35 15.97 -2.20
CA ILE A 243 5.94 14.63 -2.28
C ILE A 243 5.56 13.96 -3.61
N ALA A 244 4.26 13.96 -3.97
CA ALA A 244 3.81 13.36 -5.22
C ALA A 244 4.47 14.00 -6.45
N ASN A 245 4.59 15.35 -6.48
CA ASN A 245 5.22 16.06 -7.58
C ASN A 245 6.71 15.73 -7.73
N GLN A 246 7.45 15.48 -6.66
CA GLN A 246 8.86 15.10 -6.74
C GLN A 246 9.02 13.79 -7.53
N HIS A 247 8.20 12.79 -7.25
CA HIS A 247 8.24 11.50 -7.95
C HIS A 247 7.70 11.54 -9.39
N LEU A 248 6.74 12.44 -9.68
CA LEU A 248 6.16 12.58 -11.01
C LEU A 248 7.04 13.41 -11.97
N MET A 249 7.95 14.24 -11.43
CA MET A 249 8.89 15.03 -12.21
C MET A 249 10.20 14.27 -12.50
N GLU A 250 10.51 13.22 -11.75
CA GLU A 250 11.61 12.31 -12.07
C GLU A 250 11.14 11.41 -13.21
N GLU A 251 11.62 11.64 -14.45
CA GLU A 251 11.36 10.69 -15.54
C GLU A 251 11.94 9.33 -15.14
N PRO A 252 11.16 8.24 -15.26
CA PRO A 252 11.71 6.91 -15.07
C PRO A 252 12.71 6.62 -16.19
N ASP A 253 13.98 6.40 -15.83
CA ASP A 253 15.06 5.94 -16.71
C ASP A 253 14.71 4.69 -17.51
#